data_c14e608dde3ac75f87c12506d4399d6e
#
_entry.id   c14e608dde3ac75f87c12506d4399d6e
#
_cell.length_a   1.000
_cell.length_b   1.000
_cell.length_c   1.000
_cell.angle_alpha   90.00
_cell.angle_beta   90.00
_cell.angle_gamma   90.00
#
_symmetry.space_group_name_H-M   'P 1'
#
loop_
_entity.id
_entity.type
_entity.pdbx_description
1 polymer ?
#
loop_
_entity_poly.entity_id
_entity_poly.type
_entity_poly.pdbx_seq_one_letter_code
_entity_poly.pdbx_strand_id
1 'polypeptide(L)' 'MNETQLQIYCNGHHDRMRGIQRQEAPATLRKYWLDGWDSADGELYDRAISGLYSVQGWVRAEARS' A
#
# COMPACT_ATOMS: atom_id res chain seq x y z
N MET A 1 3.77 -4.86 -19.11
CA MET A 1 3.97 -6.14 -18.38
C MET A 1 3.25 -7.27 -19.12
N ASN A 2 3.85 -8.46 -19.16
CA ASN A 2 3.11 -9.62 -19.64
C ASN A 2 2.20 -10.16 -18.53
N GLU A 3 1.39 -11.16 -18.86
CA GLU A 3 0.41 -11.71 -17.93
C GLU A 3 1.03 -12.25 -16.64
N THR A 4 2.14 -12.98 -16.78
CA THR A 4 2.84 -13.55 -15.62
C THR A 4 3.39 -12.46 -14.70
N GLN A 5 3.99 -11.43 -15.29
CA GLN A 5 4.52 -10.29 -14.54
C GLN A 5 3.40 -9.53 -13.81
N LEU A 6 2.30 -9.32 -14.49
CA LEU A 6 1.14 -8.66 -13.91
C LEU A 6 0.57 -9.48 -12.75
N GLN A 7 0.52 -10.80 -12.90
CA GLN A 7 0.03 -11.68 -11.85
C GLN A 7 0.92 -11.59 -10.60
N ILE A 8 2.25 -11.58 -10.78
CA ILE A 8 3.18 -11.45 -9.66
C ILE A 8 3.06 -10.07 -9.02
N TYR A 9 2.88 -9.03 -9.81
CA TYR A 9 2.62 -7.68 -9.30
C TYR A 9 1.37 -7.66 -8.43
N CYS A 10 0.27 -8.23 -8.91
CA CYS A 10 -0.97 -8.32 -8.15
C CYS A 10 -0.81 -9.14 -6.88
N ASN A 11 -0.02 -10.22 -6.93
CA ASN A 11 0.29 -11.02 -5.74
C ASN A 11 1.02 -10.19 -4.69
N GLY A 12 1.99 -9.38 -5.10
CA GLY A 12 2.70 -8.49 -4.19
C GLY A 12 1.77 -7.49 -3.53
N HIS A 13 0.93 -6.86 -4.31
CA HIS A 13 -0.09 -5.92 -3.82
C HIS A 13 -1.00 -6.59 -2.80
N HIS A 14 -1.51 -7.77 -3.14
CA HIS A 14 -2.40 -8.55 -2.29
C HIS A 14 -1.72 -8.99 -1.00
N ASP A 15 -0.46 -9.44 -1.12
CA ASP A 15 0.31 -9.89 0.04
C ASP A 15 0.56 -8.74 1.02
N ARG A 16 0.82 -7.54 0.53
CA ARG A 16 0.94 -6.38 1.41
C ARG A 16 -0.36 -6.13 2.19
N MET A 17 -1.49 -6.27 1.54
CA MET A 17 -2.79 -6.11 2.20
C MET A 17 -3.04 -7.18 3.26
N ARG A 18 -2.42 -8.36 3.10
CA ARG A 18 -2.50 -9.46 4.07
C ARG A 18 -1.49 -9.33 5.21
N GLY A 19 -0.62 -8.33 5.18
CA GLY A 19 0.40 -8.14 6.20
C GLY A 19 1.70 -8.89 5.97
N ILE A 20 1.91 -9.45 4.77
CA ILE A 20 3.17 -10.10 4.40
C ILE A 20 4.26 -9.04 4.33
N GLN A 21 5.41 -9.32 4.93
CA GLN A 21 6.50 -8.36 4.98
C GLN A 21 7.29 -8.34 3.66
N ARG A 22 7.88 -7.18 3.38
CA ARG A 22 8.65 -6.95 2.14
C ARG A 22 9.80 -7.94 1.96
N GLN A 23 10.44 -8.35 3.04
CA GLN A 23 11.55 -9.30 3.02
C GLN A 23 11.14 -10.71 2.64
N GLU A 24 9.84 -11.01 2.62
CA GLU A 24 9.31 -12.30 2.23
C GLU A 24 9.10 -12.43 0.73
N ALA A 25 9.58 -11.45 -0.05
CA ALA A 25 9.46 -11.46 -1.49
C ALA A 25 9.98 -12.76 -2.10
N PRO A 26 9.24 -13.36 -3.06
CA PRO A 26 9.71 -14.58 -3.73
C PRO A 26 10.94 -14.30 -4.59
N ALA A 27 11.76 -15.32 -4.83
CA ALA A 27 12.93 -15.17 -5.67
C ALA A 27 12.56 -14.95 -7.15
N THR A 28 11.49 -15.61 -7.60
CA THR A 28 11.03 -15.53 -8.99
C THR A 28 10.28 -14.23 -9.21
N LEU A 29 10.70 -13.45 -10.20
CA LEU A 29 10.09 -12.18 -10.56
C LEU A 29 9.93 -11.25 -9.35
N ARG A 30 10.91 -11.30 -8.47
CA ARG A 30 10.91 -10.53 -7.22
C ARG A 30 10.62 -9.05 -7.44
N LYS A 31 11.19 -8.46 -8.51
CA LYS A 31 11.01 -7.05 -8.82
C LYS A 31 9.52 -6.69 -8.97
N TYR A 32 8.78 -7.52 -9.68
CA TYR A 32 7.34 -7.26 -9.92
C TYR A 32 6.52 -7.44 -8.66
N TRP A 33 6.87 -8.43 -7.85
CA TRP A 33 6.21 -8.61 -6.56
C TRP A 33 6.47 -7.40 -5.66
N LEU A 34 7.73 -6.94 -5.59
CA LEU A 34 8.10 -5.77 -4.80
C LEU A 34 7.40 -4.51 -5.29
N ASP A 35 7.30 -4.33 -6.61
CA ASP A 35 6.59 -3.18 -7.18
C ASP A 35 5.13 -3.18 -6.75
N GLY A 36 4.48 -4.33 -6.77
CA GLY A 36 3.11 -4.46 -6.30
C GLY A 36 2.98 -4.22 -4.80
N TRP A 37 3.89 -4.79 -4.03
CA TRP A 37 3.93 -4.61 -2.58
C TRP A 37 4.11 -3.14 -2.21
N ASP A 38 5.08 -2.46 -2.85
CA ASP A 38 5.36 -1.05 -2.60
C ASP A 38 4.18 -0.16 -3.02
N SER A 39 3.49 -0.51 -4.09
CA SER A 39 2.29 0.19 -4.53
C SER A 39 1.19 0.11 -3.48
N ALA A 40 0.95 -1.08 -2.95
CA ALA A 40 -0.04 -1.29 -1.90
C ALA A 40 0.35 -0.56 -0.60
N ASP A 41 1.63 -0.60 -0.26
CA ASP A 41 2.14 0.10 0.91
C ASP A 41 1.90 1.60 0.79
N GLY A 42 2.15 2.17 -0.38
CA GLY A 42 1.88 3.58 -0.66
C GLY A 42 0.40 3.92 -0.53
N GLU A 43 -0.48 3.07 -1.03
CA GLU A 43 -1.93 3.25 -0.89
C GLU A 43 -2.36 3.26 0.58
N LEU A 44 -1.84 2.32 1.36
CA LEU A 44 -2.17 2.25 2.79
C LEU A 44 -1.64 3.46 3.54
N TYR A 45 -0.44 3.92 3.20
CA TYR A 45 0.15 5.11 3.78
C TYR A 45 -0.69 6.34 3.46
N ASP A 46 -1.06 6.54 2.20
CA ASP A 46 -1.89 7.65 1.76
C ASP A 46 -3.25 7.65 2.46
N ARG A 47 -3.84 6.47 2.61
CA ARG A 47 -5.12 6.30 3.28
C ARG A 47 -5.03 6.67 4.76
N ALA A 48 -3.95 6.26 5.41
CA ALA A 48 -3.71 6.59 6.82
C ALA A 48 -3.52 8.09 7.01
N ILE A 49 -2.74 8.74 6.13
CA ILE A 49 -2.52 10.18 6.17
C ILE A 49 -3.82 10.93 5.90
N SER A 50 -4.60 10.51 4.91
CA SER A 50 -5.89 11.13 4.60
C SER A 50 -6.84 11.05 5.80
N GLY A 51 -6.87 9.91 6.48
CA GLY A 51 -7.65 9.75 7.70
C GLY A 51 -7.21 10.69 8.81
N LEU A 52 -5.91 10.84 9.01
CA LEU A 52 -5.35 11.75 10.00
C LEU A 52 -5.70 13.20 9.67
N TYR A 53 -5.56 13.59 8.42
CA TYR A 53 -5.91 14.94 8.00
C TYR A 53 -7.39 15.24 8.18
N SER A 54 -8.24 14.30 7.88
CA SER A 54 -9.68 14.46 8.07
C SER A 54 -10.01 14.68 9.53
N VAL A 55 -9.43 13.89 10.43
CA VAL A 55 -9.65 14.03 11.87
C VAL A 55 -9.11 15.35 12.37
N GLN A 56 -7.90 15.74 11.97
CA GLN A 56 -7.29 17.00 12.37
C GLN A 56 -8.09 18.20 11.84
N GLY A 57 -8.55 18.12 10.61
CA GLY A 57 -9.37 19.15 10.02
C GLY A 57 -10.67 19.35 10.78
N TRP A 58 -11.30 18.26 11.18
CA TRP A 58 -12.52 18.30 11.97
C TRP A 58 -12.28 18.93 13.35
N VAL A 59 -11.22 18.52 14.03
CA VAL A 59 -10.85 19.07 15.34
C VAL A 59 -10.58 20.57 15.24
N ARG A 60 -9.86 21.00 14.21
CA ARG A 60 -9.58 22.41 13.98
C ARG A 60 -10.86 23.22 13.75
N ALA A 61 -11.79 22.67 13.00
CA ALA A 61 -13.06 23.32 12.74
C ALA A 61 -13.85 23.52 14.03
N GLU A 62 -13.88 22.54 14.89
CA GLU A 62 -14.50 22.66 16.22
C GLU A 62 -13.80 23.69 17.10
N ALA A 63 -12.47 23.66 17.09
CA ALA A 63 -11.68 24.58 17.92
C ALA A 63 -11.91 26.04 17.52
N ARG A 64 -12.26 26.29 16.26
CA ARG A 64 -12.56 27.63 15.77
C ARG A 64 -13.98 28.07 16.08
N SER A 65 -14.82 27.14 16.33
CA SER A 65 -16.22 27.41 16.63
C SER A 65 -16.38 27.82 18.08
#